data_9324e5a2c8b0d42d7034b2d5683fca71
#
_entry.id   9324e5a2c8b0d42d7034b2d5683fca71
#
_cell.length_a   1.000
_cell.length_b   1.000
_cell.length_c   1.000
_cell.angle_alpha   90.00
_cell.angle_beta   90.00
_cell.angle_gamma   90.00
#
_symmetry.space_group_name_H-M   'P 1'
#
loop_
_entity.id
_entity.type
_entity.pdbx_description
1 polymer ?
#
loop_
_entity_poly.entity_id
_entity_poly.type
_entity_poly.pdbx_seq_one_letter_code
_entity_poly.pdbx_strand_id
1 'polypeptide(L)'
;MSDDVVITEAPLIHPTAVVERGAQIGAGTRIWHFAHVMPGAQIGADCVVGHACYIGNVTIGDRCRIQNHVSVFDGVTLEDEVLLGPSCVFTNVKHPRAHVSRKEEFAPTRVGRGATIGANATVVCGVTIGAYAFIGAGAAVASDVQPHALVVGVPARWAGWACRCGERLPGFDGGGVSTCGRCGDRYKSVGAGIALA
;
A
#
# COMPACT_ATOMS: atom_id res chain seq x y z
N MET A 1 -4.83 -31.41 25.76
CA MET A 1 -5.10 -30.46 24.70
C MET A 1 -5.01 -29.09 25.38
N SER A 2 -3.86 -28.44 25.26
CA SER A 2 -3.63 -27.10 25.81
C SER A 2 -4.24 -26.10 24.83
N ASP A 3 -5.32 -25.44 25.27
CA ASP A 3 -5.86 -24.27 24.58
C ASP A 3 -4.81 -23.16 24.70
N ASP A 4 -4.02 -22.98 23.66
CA ASP A 4 -3.13 -21.83 23.55
C ASP A 4 -4.01 -20.57 23.47
N VAL A 5 -4.13 -19.87 24.59
CA VAL A 5 -4.74 -18.55 24.67
C VAL A 5 -3.89 -17.59 23.82
N VAL A 6 -4.31 -17.32 22.61
CA VAL A 6 -3.71 -16.26 21.79
C VAL A 6 -4.02 -14.93 22.47
N ILE A 7 -3.09 -14.42 23.24
CA ILE A 7 -3.19 -13.06 23.82
C ILE A 7 -2.94 -12.09 22.64
N THR A 8 -4.01 -11.57 22.07
CA THR A 8 -3.90 -10.48 21.11
C THR A 8 -3.55 -9.21 21.86
N GLU A 9 -2.34 -8.68 21.62
CA GLU A 9 -1.91 -7.42 22.23
C GLU A 9 -2.83 -6.28 21.80
N ALA A 10 -3.26 -5.44 22.75
CA ALA A 10 -3.99 -4.22 22.44
C ALA A 10 -3.16 -3.30 21.51
N PRO A 11 -3.79 -2.47 20.65
CA PRO A 11 -3.04 -1.54 19.82
C PRO A 11 -2.28 -0.54 20.68
N LEU A 12 -1.04 -0.21 20.28
CA LEU A 12 -0.22 0.82 20.89
C LEU A 12 -0.43 2.14 20.18
N ILE A 13 -1.05 3.09 20.84
CA ILE A 13 -1.28 4.43 20.30
C ILE A 13 -0.41 5.41 21.09
N HIS A 14 0.51 6.10 20.38
CA HIS A 14 1.37 7.10 21.03
C HIS A 14 0.52 8.27 21.57
N PRO A 15 0.81 8.82 22.77
CA PRO A 15 0.00 9.88 23.38
C PRO A 15 -0.16 11.15 22.57
N THR A 16 0.74 11.42 21.62
CA THR A 16 0.62 12.57 20.70
C THR A 16 -0.09 12.24 19.39
N ALA A 17 -0.48 10.99 19.17
CA ALA A 17 -1.31 10.63 18.02
C ALA A 17 -2.77 11.01 18.31
N VAL A 18 -3.48 11.44 17.28
CA VAL A 18 -4.91 11.73 17.35
C VAL A 18 -5.66 10.62 16.61
N VAL A 19 -6.37 9.79 17.35
CA VAL A 19 -7.26 8.77 16.79
C VAL A 19 -8.69 9.19 17.09
N GLU A 20 -9.41 9.57 16.04
CA GLU A 20 -10.77 10.10 16.15
C GLU A 20 -11.75 9.00 16.55
N ARG A 21 -12.82 9.41 17.25
CA ARG A 21 -13.89 8.48 17.65
C ARG A 21 -14.53 7.83 16.43
N GLY A 22 -14.62 6.50 16.43
CA GLY A 22 -15.18 5.70 15.34
C GLY A 22 -14.14 5.06 14.43
N ALA A 23 -12.86 5.38 14.59
CA ALA A 23 -11.78 4.60 13.99
C ALA A 23 -11.67 3.23 14.67
N GLN A 24 -11.37 2.19 13.90
CA GLN A 24 -11.15 0.82 14.37
C GLN A 24 -9.69 0.44 14.15
N ILE A 25 -9.03 0.02 15.22
CA ILE A 25 -7.59 -0.32 15.18
C ILE A 25 -7.43 -1.77 15.64
N GLY A 26 -6.87 -2.61 14.78
CA GLY A 26 -6.62 -4.02 15.05
C GLY A 26 -5.53 -4.25 16.10
N ALA A 27 -5.55 -5.43 16.68
CA ALA A 27 -4.61 -5.87 17.71
C ALA A 27 -3.16 -5.81 17.21
N GLY A 28 -2.21 -5.52 18.09
CA GLY A 28 -0.78 -5.43 17.77
C GLY A 28 -0.39 -4.23 16.88
N THR A 29 -1.35 -3.46 16.38
CA THR A 29 -1.08 -2.28 15.56
C THR A 29 -0.47 -1.15 16.37
N ARG A 30 0.52 -0.46 15.81
CA ARG A 30 1.26 0.63 16.43
C ARG A 30 1.06 1.92 15.66
N ILE A 31 0.59 2.97 16.35
CA ILE A 31 0.39 4.32 15.79
C ILE A 31 1.35 5.27 16.48
N TRP A 32 2.24 5.87 15.70
CA TRP A 32 3.33 6.70 16.22
C TRP A 32 2.96 8.18 16.32
N HIS A 33 3.93 8.97 16.76
CA HIS A 33 3.82 10.40 17.09
C HIS A 33 3.12 11.20 16.00
N PHE A 34 2.18 12.06 16.39
CA PHE A 34 1.52 13.05 15.54
C PHE A 34 0.76 12.46 14.34
N ALA A 35 0.55 11.14 14.30
CA ALA A 35 -0.36 10.56 13.30
C ALA A 35 -1.79 11.01 13.60
N HIS A 36 -2.58 11.30 12.55
CA HIS A 36 -3.98 11.65 12.65
C HIS A 36 -4.81 10.61 11.89
N VAL A 37 -5.63 9.86 12.61
CA VAL A 37 -6.53 8.82 12.08
C VAL A 37 -7.95 9.31 12.18
N MET A 38 -8.61 9.44 11.04
CA MET A 38 -9.95 10.01 10.91
C MET A 38 -11.05 9.03 11.31
N PRO A 39 -12.28 9.54 11.61
CA PRO A 39 -13.44 8.69 11.86
C PRO A 39 -13.71 7.75 10.67
N GLY A 40 -14.10 6.50 10.97
CA GLY A 40 -14.41 5.50 9.95
C GLY A 40 -13.20 4.77 9.37
N ALA A 41 -11.97 5.15 9.70
CA ALA A 41 -10.78 4.38 9.35
C ALA A 41 -10.85 2.98 9.98
N GLN A 42 -10.56 1.96 9.17
CA GLN A 42 -10.46 0.57 9.61
C GLN A 42 -9.03 0.10 9.34
N ILE A 43 -8.26 -0.14 10.40
CA ILE A 43 -6.86 -0.58 10.30
C ILE A 43 -6.78 -1.97 10.91
N GLY A 44 -6.29 -2.93 10.15
CA GLY A 44 -6.12 -4.32 10.54
C GLY A 44 -5.08 -4.52 11.65
N ALA A 45 -4.78 -5.78 11.91
CA ALA A 45 -3.85 -6.20 12.96
C ALA A 45 -2.38 -6.05 12.52
N ASP A 46 -1.49 -5.93 13.51
CA ASP A 46 -0.03 -5.91 13.35
C ASP A 46 0.50 -4.85 12.36
N CYS A 47 -0.26 -3.79 12.15
CA CYS A 47 0.15 -2.67 11.30
C CYS A 47 1.11 -1.72 12.04
N VAL A 48 1.82 -0.91 11.26
CA VAL A 48 2.60 0.22 11.77
C VAL A 48 2.21 1.47 11.01
N VAL A 49 1.71 2.48 11.71
CA VAL A 49 1.46 3.82 11.19
C VAL A 49 2.53 4.75 11.73
N GLY A 50 3.39 5.24 10.86
CA GLY A 50 4.54 6.05 11.17
C GLY A 50 4.20 7.45 11.67
N HIS A 51 5.25 8.21 11.97
CA HIS A 51 5.17 9.59 12.44
C HIS A 51 4.47 10.52 11.43
N ALA A 52 3.59 11.38 11.94
CA ALA A 52 2.91 12.45 11.18
C ALA A 52 2.17 11.94 9.92
N CYS A 53 1.60 10.75 9.98
CA CYS A 53 0.73 10.24 8.91
C CYS A 53 -0.68 10.83 9.02
N TYR A 54 -1.33 11.03 7.88
CA TYR A 54 -2.76 11.29 7.79
C TYR A 54 -3.47 10.06 7.22
N ILE A 55 -4.42 9.51 7.97
CA ILE A 55 -5.21 8.34 7.60
C ILE A 55 -6.67 8.73 7.57
N GLY A 56 -7.24 8.90 6.38
CA GLY A 56 -8.63 9.24 6.14
C GLY A 56 -9.60 8.10 6.45
N ASN A 57 -10.83 8.21 5.97
CA ASN A 57 -11.81 7.13 6.04
C ASN A 57 -11.44 6.04 5.00
N VAL A 58 -10.65 5.08 5.41
CA VAL A 58 -9.98 4.07 4.57
C VAL A 58 -10.05 2.68 5.19
N THR A 59 -9.85 1.65 4.39
CA THR A 59 -9.68 0.27 4.85
C THR A 59 -8.24 -0.16 4.64
N ILE A 60 -7.57 -0.61 5.67
CA ILE A 60 -6.19 -1.10 5.67
C ILE A 60 -6.19 -2.51 6.24
N GLY A 61 -5.71 -3.46 5.46
CA GLY A 61 -5.55 -4.86 5.85
C GLY A 61 -4.49 -5.07 6.93
N ASP A 62 -4.17 -6.31 7.19
CA ASP A 62 -3.23 -6.70 8.26
C ASP A 62 -1.78 -6.51 7.84
N ARG A 63 -0.89 -6.37 8.81
CA ARG A 63 0.58 -6.34 8.66
C ARG A 63 1.09 -5.27 7.70
N CYS A 64 0.31 -4.23 7.44
CA CYS A 64 0.73 -3.09 6.63
C CYS A 64 1.81 -2.26 7.34
N ARG A 65 2.71 -1.67 6.56
CA ARG A 65 3.77 -0.78 7.03
C ARG A 65 3.63 0.58 6.37
N ILE A 66 3.07 1.53 7.07
CA ILE A 66 2.90 2.92 6.61
C ILE A 66 4.02 3.73 7.24
N GLN A 67 4.95 4.20 6.41
CA GLN A 67 6.12 4.95 6.86
C GLN A 67 5.75 6.40 7.23
N ASN A 68 6.72 7.19 7.66
CA ASN A 68 6.50 8.55 8.14
C ASN A 68 5.95 9.49 7.04
N HIS A 69 5.14 10.47 7.44
CA HIS A 69 4.61 11.53 6.58
C HIS A 69 3.77 11.05 5.39
N VAL A 70 3.18 9.87 5.49
CA VAL A 70 2.28 9.35 4.46
C VAL A 70 0.89 9.95 4.61
N SER A 71 0.26 10.32 3.47
CA SER A 71 -1.13 10.75 3.44
C SER A 71 -1.98 9.78 2.64
N VAL A 72 -2.93 9.13 3.32
CA VAL A 72 -3.92 8.23 2.72
C VAL A 72 -5.29 8.84 2.87
N PHE A 73 -5.78 9.46 1.79
CA PHE A 73 -7.09 10.12 1.80
C PHE A 73 -8.23 9.12 1.58
N ASP A 74 -9.46 9.59 1.83
CA ASP A 74 -10.68 8.79 1.77
C ASP A 74 -10.84 8.02 0.45
N GLY A 75 -11.41 6.83 0.54
CA GLY A 75 -11.67 5.97 -0.62
C GLY A 75 -10.51 5.04 -1.01
N VAL A 76 -9.41 5.03 -0.25
CA VAL A 76 -8.31 4.09 -0.45
C VAL A 76 -8.57 2.79 0.30
N THR A 77 -8.30 1.66 -0.37
CA THR A 77 -8.25 0.33 0.25
C THR A 77 -6.86 -0.25 0.05
N LEU A 78 -6.21 -0.61 1.14
CA LEU A 78 -4.96 -1.37 1.15
C LEU A 78 -5.27 -2.80 1.59
N GLU A 79 -4.87 -3.79 0.81
CA GLU A 79 -4.89 -5.18 1.25
C GLU A 79 -3.75 -5.46 2.25
N ASP A 80 -3.62 -6.72 2.69
CA ASP A 80 -2.59 -7.10 3.66
C ASP A 80 -1.17 -6.86 3.16
N GLU A 81 -0.23 -6.67 4.09
CA GLU A 81 1.21 -6.66 3.82
C GLU A 81 1.68 -5.53 2.88
N VAL A 82 0.87 -4.51 2.67
CA VAL A 82 1.24 -3.35 1.86
C VAL A 82 2.30 -2.50 2.58
N LEU A 83 3.31 -2.08 1.83
CA LEU A 83 4.31 -1.10 2.31
C LEU A 83 4.09 0.24 1.61
N LEU A 84 3.88 1.28 2.41
CA LEU A 84 3.86 2.67 1.96
C LEU A 84 5.15 3.36 2.40
N GLY A 85 6.01 3.71 1.46
CA GLY A 85 7.26 4.41 1.69
C GLY A 85 7.06 5.83 2.23
N PRO A 86 8.07 6.42 2.89
CA PRO A 86 7.92 7.73 3.52
C PRO A 86 7.51 8.80 2.51
N SER A 87 6.63 9.67 2.97
CA SER A 87 6.11 10.82 2.21
C SER A 87 5.37 10.45 0.91
N CYS A 88 4.97 9.20 0.70
CA CYS A 88 4.09 8.92 -0.41
C CYS A 88 2.68 9.46 -0.13
N VAL A 89 1.94 9.78 -1.18
CA VAL A 89 0.61 10.39 -1.07
C VAL A 89 -0.38 9.78 -2.04
N PHE A 90 -1.61 9.55 -1.57
CA PHE A 90 -2.75 9.20 -2.40
C PHE A 90 -3.63 10.43 -2.57
N THR A 91 -4.16 10.66 -3.76
CA THR A 91 -5.21 11.67 -3.96
C THR A 91 -6.59 11.01 -3.87
N ASN A 92 -7.66 11.81 -3.80
CA ASN A 92 -9.03 11.30 -3.77
C ASN A 92 -9.94 11.95 -4.84
N VAL A 93 -9.51 13.07 -5.43
CA VAL A 93 -10.23 13.81 -6.48
C VAL A 93 -9.33 14.02 -7.67
N LYS A 94 -9.84 13.73 -8.90
CA LYS A 94 -9.07 13.90 -10.14
C LYS A 94 -8.88 15.36 -10.55
N HIS A 95 -9.90 16.20 -10.33
CA HIS A 95 -9.93 17.58 -10.82
C HIS A 95 -10.27 18.57 -9.70
N PRO A 96 -9.42 18.73 -8.67
CA PRO A 96 -9.72 19.58 -7.52
C PRO A 96 -9.76 21.08 -7.90
N ARG A 97 -10.69 21.81 -7.28
CA ARG A 97 -10.76 23.27 -7.31
C ARG A 97 -11.21 23.77 -5.94
N ALA A 98 -10.57 24.78 -5.41
CA ALA A 98 -10.87 25.29 -4.07
C ALA A 98 -12.31 25.81 -3.92
N HIS A 99 -12.87 26.39 -4.96
CA HIS A 99 -14.23 26.97 -4.98
C HIS A 99 -15.31 26.01 -5.45
N VAL A 100 -14.98 24.73 -5.73
CA VAL A 100 -15.93 23.69 -6.17
C VAL A 100 -15.85 22.52 -5.22
N SER A 101 -16.94 22.24 -4.49
CA SER A 101 -17.04 21.03 -3.66
C SER A 101 -17.13 19.79 -4.55
N ARG A 102 -16.22 18.82 -4.33
CA ARG A 102 -16.18 17.54 -5.05
C ARG A 102 -16.17 16.35 -4.07
N LYS A 103 -16.77 16.53 -2.91
CA LYS A 103 -16.82 15.48 -1.87
C LYS A 103 -17.54 14.22 -2.33
N GLU A 104 -18.47 14.35 -3.27
CA GLU A 104 -19.21 13.23 -3.86
C GLU A 104 -18.49 12.58 -5.07
N GLU A 105 -17.33 13.12 -5.45
CA GLU A 105 -16.56 12.66 -6.63
C GLU A 105 -15.28 11.92 -6.23
N PHE A 106 -15.19 11.42 -5.00
CA PHE A 106 -14.02 10.65 -4.57
C PHE A 106 -13.89 9.36 -5.39
N ALA A 107 -12.75 9.20 -6.05
CA ALA A 107 -12.47 8.04 -6.87
C ALA A 107 -11.71 6.98 -6.06
N PRO A 108 -12.26 5.75 -5.92
CA PRO A 108 -11.65 4.72 -5.08
C PRO A 108 -10.31 4.26 -5.67
N THR A 109 -9.34 4.00 -4.79
CA THR A 109 -8.03 3.42 -5.14
C THR A 109 -7.85 2.11 -4.38
N ARG A 110 -7.40 1.08 -5.08
CA ARG A 110 -7.12 -0.23 -4.47
C ARG A 110 -5.64 -0.56 -4.59
N VAL A 111 -5.06 -1.06 -3.51
CA VAL A 111 -3.67 -1.54 -3.48
C VAL A 111 -3.67 -2.99 -3.03
N GLY A 112 -3.26 -3.88 -3.92
CA GLY A 112 -3.25 -5.32 -3.71
C GLY A 112 -2.19 -5.76 -2.70
N ARG A 113 -2.39 -6.95 -2.14
CA ARG A 113 -1.55 -7.57 -1.12
C ARG A 113 -0.06 -7.48 -1.46
N GLY A 114 0.74 -7.16 -0.47
CA GLY A 114 2.20 -7.14 -0.58
C GLY A 114 2.78 -6.09 -1.54
N ALA A 115 1.95 -5.22 -2.11
CA ALA A 115 2.44 -4.15 -2.97
C ALA A 115 3.29 -3.15 -2.18
N THR A 116 4.28 -2.58 -2.86
CA THR A 116 5.18 -1.54 -2.31
C THR A 116 4.99 -0.24 -3.07
N ILE A 117 4.70 0.82 -2.33
CA ILE A 117 4.68 2.19 -2.84
C ILE A 117 5.96 2.88 -2.37
N GLY A 118 6.83 3.27 -3.28
CA GLY A 118 8.13 3.89 -2.96
C GLY A 118 8.01 5.26 -2.29
N ALA A 119 9.09 5.68 -1.65
CA ALA A 119 9.16 7.00 -1.00
C ALA A 119 8.81 8.14 -1.98
N ASN A 120 8.09 9.16 -1.52
CA ASN A 120 7.67 10.32 -2.32
C ASN A 120 6.85 9.98 -3.59
N ALA A 121 6.35 8.76 -3.73
CA ALA A 121 5.48 8.43 -4.85
C ALA A 121 4.10 9.07 -4.69
N THR A 122 3.49 9.46 -5.80
CA THR A 122 2.12 9.98 -5.84
C THR A 122 1.22 8.97 -6.56
N VAL A 123 0.14 8.56 -5.90
CA VAL A 123 -0.89 7.71 -6.50
C VAL A 123 -2.13 8.55 -6.78
N VAL A 124 -2.44 8.74 -8.05
CA VAL A 124 -3.64 9.44 -8.49
C VAL A 124 -4.85 8.53 -8.25
N CYS A 125 -5.92 9.08 -7.71
CA CYS A 125 -7.12 8.32 -7.36
C CYS A 125 -7.77 7.63 -8.56
N GLY A 126 -8.51 6.56 -8.28
CA GLY A 126 -9.25 5.79 -9.29
C GLY A 126 -8.39 4.77 -10.03
N VAL A 127 -7.26 4.34 -9.46
CA VAL A 127 -6.40 3.29 -10.02
C VAL A 127 -6.39 2.06 -9.13
N THR A 128 -6.08 0.92 -9.75
CA THR A 128 -5.81 -0.35 -9.06
C THR A 128 -4.32 -0.68 -9.19
N ILE A 129 -3.67 -0.90 -8.05
CA ILE A 129 -2.28 -1.39 -7.99
C ILE A 129 -2.36 -2.87 -7.62
N GLY A 130 -1.88 -3.74 -8.51
CA GLY A 130 -1.96 -5.18 -8.37
C GLY A 130 -1.08 -5.72 -7.23
N ALA A 131 -1.39 -6.94 -6.80
CA ALA A 131 -0.64 -7.62 -5.73
C ALA A 131 0.86 -7.71 -6.06
N TYR A 132 1.70 -7.46 -5.05
CA TYR A 132 3.16 -7.48 -5.17
C TYR A 132 3.74 -6.52 -6.24
N ALA A 133 2.95 -5.58 -6.75
CA ALA A 133 3.48 -4.52 -7.60
C ALA A 133 4.48 -3.66 -6.83
N PHE A 134 5.48 -3.15 -7.53
CA PHE A 134 6.52 -2.31 -6.95
C PHE A 134 6.53 -0.94 -7.64
N ILE A 135 6.09 0.08 -6.92
CA ILE A 135 6.12 1.46 -7.37
C ILE A 135 7.44 2.09 -6.92
N GLY A 136 8.28 2.50 -7.85
CA GLY A 136 9.57 3.13 -7.54
C GLY A 136 9.42 4.45 -6.81
N ALA A 137 10.45 4.84 -6.06
CA ALA A 137 10.46 6.11 -5.35
C ALA A 137 10.26 7.30 -6.32
N GLY A 138 9.47 8.29 -5.91
CA GLY A 138 9.16 9.48 -6.70
C GLY A 138 8.26 9.25 -7.91
N ALA A 139 7.74 8.05 -8.12
CA ALA A 139 6.87 7.77 -9.28
C ALA A 139 5.49 8.43 -9.15
N ALA A 140 4.92 8.87 -10.28
CA ALA A 140 3.54 9.36 -10.35
C ALA A 140 2.66 8.34 -11.09
N VAL A 141 1.86 7.59 -10.32
CA VAL A 141 0.96 6.53 -10.83
C VAL A 141 -0.39 7.13 -11.17
N ALA A 142 -0.74 7.15 -12.45
CA ALA A 142 -2.00 7.69 -12.97
C ALA A 142 -2.83 6.67 -13.76
N SER A 143 -2.42 5.40 -13.78
CA SER A 143 -3.12 4.29 -14.43
C SER A 143 -2.90 3.00 -13.63
N ASP A 144 -3.73 2.01 -13.90
CA ASP A 144 -3.63 0.70 -13.26
C ASP A 144 -2.25 0.07 -13.43
N VAL A 145 -1.80 -0.63 -12.40
CA VAL A 145 -0.53 -1.34 -12.36
C VAL A 145 -0.81 -2.84 -12.17
N GLN A 146 -0.28 -3.64 -13.06
CA GLN A 146 -0.47 -5.09 -13.01
C GLN A 146 0.21 -5.72 -11.77
N PRO A 147 -0.28 -6.89 -11.29
CA PRO A 147 0.43 -7.65 -10.27
C PRO A 147 1.89 -7.90 -10.64
N HIS A 148 2.78 -7.78 -9.65
CA HIS A 148 4.22 -7.94 -9.82
C HIS A 148 4.90 -6.93 -10.76
N ALA A 149 4.21 -5.97 -11.35
CA ALA A 149 4.85 -4.98 -12.21
C ALA A 149 5.73 -4.03 -11.39
N LEU A 150 6.95 -3.80 -11.84
CA LEU A 150 7.82 -2.72 -11.40
C LEU A 150 7.58 -1.51 -12.29
N VAL A 151 7.12 -0.40 -11.72
CA VAL A 151 6.90 0.86 -12.43
C VAL A 151 7.69 2.01 -11.81
N VAL A 152 8.21 2.90 -12.62
CA VAL A 152 9.05 4.04 -12.21
C VAL A 152 8.75 5.30 -13.03
N GLY A 153 9.11 6.45 -12.52
CA GLY A 153 9.14 7.72 -13.27
C GLY A 153 7.84 8.55 -13.16
N VAL A 154 7.85 9.70 -13.84
CA VAL A 154 6.74 10.68 -13.90
C VAL A 154 6.46 11.00 -15.37
N PRO A 155 5.34 10.51 -15.93
CA PRO A 155 4.40 9.56 -15.35
C PRO A 155 5.03 8.16 -15.20
N ALA A 156 4.50 7.36 -14.24
CA ALA A 156 5.01 6.01 -14.00
C ALA A 156 4.89 5.13 -15.26
N ARG A 157 5.97 4.40 -15.58
CA ARG A 157 6.03 3.46 -16.72
C ARG A 157 6.60 2.13 -16.26
N TRP A 158 6.18 1.08 -16.92
CA TRP A 158 6.69 -0.26 -16.67
C TRP A 158 8.21 -0.32 -16.90
N ALA A 159 8.92 -0.93 -15.95
CA ALA A 159 10.38 -1.06 -15.95
C ALA A 159 10.84 -2.51 -15.72
N GLY A 160 9.91 -3.43 -15.56
CA GLY A 160 10.20 -4.84 -15.31
C GLY A 160 9.22 -5.49 -14.35
N TRP A 161 9.64 -6.58 -13.76
CA TRP A 161 8.84 -7.38 -12.83
C TRP A 161 9.54 -7.43 -11.46
N ALA A 162 8.75 -7.50 -10.39
CA ALA A 162 9.19 -7.65 -9.03
C ALA A 162 8.77 -9.01 -8.46
N CYS A 163 9.67 -9.66 -7.77
CA CYS A 163 9.38 -10.82 -6.96
C CYS A 163 8.54 -10.42 -5.73
N ARG A 164 7.79 -11.36 -5.15
CA ARG A 164 7.09 -11.12 -3.88
C ARG A 164 8.03 -10.73 -2.73
N CYS A 165 9.33 -11.06 -2.81
CA CYS A 165 10.30 -10.61 -1.82
C CYS A 165 10.81 -9.18 -2.04
N GLY A 166 10.33 -8.48 -3.09
CA GLY A 166 10.72 -7.11 -3.44
C GLY A 166 11.91 -7.00 -4.39
N GLU A 167 12.60 -8.10 -4.70
CA GLU A 167 13.72 -8.07 -5.64
C GLU A 167 13.25 -7.93 -7.07
N ARG A 168 13.98 -7.18 -7.90
CA ARG A 168 13.72 -7.12 -9.34
C ARG A 168 14.00 -8.47 -9.98
N LEU A 169 13.05 -8.99 -10.74
CA LEU A 169 13.25 -10.23 -11.49
C LEU A 169 14.17 -10.00 -12.69
N PRO A 170 15.07 -10.97 -12.99
CA PRO A 170 15.80 -10.97 -14.25
C PRO A 170 14.85 -11.21 -15.42
N GLY A 171 15.35 -11.15 -16.64
CA GLY A 171 14.60 -11.56 -17.83
C GLY A 171 14.17 -13.04 -17.77
N PHE A 172 13.18 -13.40 -18.60
CA PHE A 172 12.73 -14.76 -18.72
C PHE A 172 13.69 -15.58 -19.63
N ASP A 173 13.97 -16.81 -19.24
CA ASP A 173 14.77 -17.75 -20.04
C ASP A 173 13.99 -18.24 -21.28
N GLY A 174 14.63 -19.08 -22.11
CA GLY A 174 14.01 -19.66 -23.32
C GLY A 174 12.81 -20.57 -23.04
N GLY A 175 12.56 -20.97 -21.79
CA GLY A 175 11.40 -21.70 -21.32
C GLY A 175 10.30 -20.80 -20.75
N GLY A 176 10.46 -19.48 -20.80
CA GLY A 176 9.51 -18.51 -20.26
C GLY A 176 9.48 -18.47 -18.73
N VAL A 177 10.57 -18.83 -18.07
CA VAL A 177 10.71 -18.82 -16.61
C VAL A 177 11.73 -17.77 -16.17
N SER A 178 11.39 -17.04 -15.10
CA SER A 178 12.29 -16.14 -14.40
C SER A 178 12.46 -16.62 -12.96
N THR A 179 13.69 -16.75 -12.49
CA THR A 179 13.98 -17.16 -11.11
C THR A 179 14.56 -15.99 -10.33
N CYS A 180 13.97 -15.71 -9.17
CA CYS A 180 14.46 -14.66 -8.27
C CYS A 180 15.83 -15.06 -7.70
N GLY A 181 16.85 -14.21 -7.93
CA GLY A 181 18.21 -14.47 -7.43
C GLY A 181 18.34 -14.39 -5.91
N ARG A 182 17.35 -13.81 -5.20
CA ARG A 182 17.40 -13.62 -3.75
C ARG A 182 16.70 -14.76 -2.99
N CYS A 183 15.45 -15.09 -3.34
CA CYS A 183 14.64 -16.05 -2.59
C CYS A 183 14.40 -17.36 -3.35
N GLY A 184 14.81 -17.47 -4.62
CA GLY A 184 14.65 -18.66 -5.42
C GLY A 184 13.24 -18.86 -6.02
N ASP A 185 12.27 -17.98 -5.74
CA ASP A 185 10.94 -18.07 -6.34
C ASP A 185 11.01 -18.04 -7.87
N ARG A 186 10.19 -18.87 -8.48
CA ARG A 186 10.13 -18.99 -9.95
C ARG A 186 8.81 -18.42 -10.45
N TYR A 187 8.88 -17.73 -11.56
CA TYR A 187 7.74 -17.07 -12.21
C TYR A 187 7.63 -17.51 -13.66
N LYS A 188 6.41 -17.70 -14.12
CA LYS A 188 6.10 -17.93 -15.55
C LYS A 188 5.43 -16.72 -16.14
N SER A 189 5.70 -16.44 -17.41
CA SER A 189 4.93 -15.50 -18.20
C SER A 189 3.52 -16.02 -18.42
N VAL A 190 2.50 -15.21 -18.14
CA VAL A 190 1.08 -15.56 -18.32
C VAL A 190 0.37 -14.37 -18.98
N GLY A 191 0.06 -14.50 -20.27
CA GLY A 191 -0.47 -13.38 -21.05
C GLY A 191 0.46 -12.18 -21.02
N ALA A 192 -0.05 -11.01 -20.61
CA ALA A 192 0.74 -9.78 -20.44
C ALA A 192 1.36 -9.65 -19.04
N GLY A 193 1.21 -10.64 -18.15
CA GLY A 193 1.67 -10.61 -16.76
C GLY A 193 2.58 -11.79 -16.41
N ILE A 194 2.76 -12.00 -15.12
CA ILE A 194 3.52 -13.13 -14.56
C ILE A 194 2.77 -13.77 -13.41
N ALA A 195 3.04 -15.05 -13.15
CA ALA A 195 2.55 -15.79 -11.99
C ALA A 195 3.65 -16.68 -11.42
N LEU A 196 3.55 -17.04 -10.13
CA LEU A 196 4.39 -18.07 -9.51
C LEU A 196 4.26 -19.38 -10.30
N ALA A 197 5.40 -20.02 -10.56
CA ALA A 197 5.51 -21.24 -11.35
C ALA A 197 5.31 -22.50 -10.48
#